data_2f285fa192a460d02325fd9856726e46
#
_entry.id   2f285fa192a460d02325fd9856726e46
#
_cell.length_a   1.000
_cell.length_b   1.000
_cell.length_c   1.000
_cell.angle_alpha   90.00
_cell.angle_beta   90.00
_cell.angle_gamma   90.00
#
_symmetry.space_group_name_H-M   'P 1'
#
loop_
_entity.id
_entity.type
_entity.pdbx_description
1 polymer ?
#
loop_
_entity_poly.entity_id
_entity_poly.type
_entity_poly.pdbx_seq_one_letter_code
_entity_poly.pdbx_strand_id
1 'polypeptide(L)'
;NKYSETLLRDGLGKSVSIEIGHDIFFKGYGSYTDPNTNESTNRNTFLNQIFFSRIVENNVMMNVTVIDFSVLGYKQILSAEKGIFDGQESAWIFTNGKLITLDESGKTTTIGFKKYLYPLGDGPLRVSKIPDDANKMTLNQALKAKKLYEETGDAREARKMSVRIQEKFTLPCACLVFGLIGSSLGAKQNLRTSKSQGFGLSVILILLYYVLSFLSSSLGVKGVLTPFISAWLPVLTSFSGGLYLLKKAS
;
A
#
# COMPACT_ATOMS: atom_id res chain seq x y z
N ASN A 1 -4.56 -2.05 16.45
CA ASN A 1 -5.35 -0.89 16.79
C ASN A 1 -4.39 0.19 17.33
N LYS A 2 -4.17 1.27 16.55
CA LYS A 2 -3.18 2.31 16.85
C LYS A 2 -3.36 2.91 18.27
N TYR A 3 -4.61 2.96 18.75
CA TYR A 3 -4.93 3.42 20.11
C TYR A 3 -4.45 2.46 21.22
N SER A 4 -4.49 1.16 21.00
CA SER A 4 -3.99 0.20 21.98
C SER A 4 -2.47 0.16 22.02
N GLU A 5 -1.80 0.37 20.90
CA GLU A 5 -0.32 0.47 20.85
C GLU A 5 0.18 1.78 21.47
N THR A 6 -0.54 2.91 21.27
CA THR A 6 -0.20 4.18 21.94
C THR A 6 -0.41 4.09 23.46
N LEU A 7 -1.51 3.52 23.92
CA LEU A 7 -1.78 3.36 25.36
C LEU A 7 -0.78 2.41 26.04
N LEU A 8 -0.34 1.35 25.35
CA LEU A 8 0.71 0.47 25.86
C LEU A 8 2.08 1.16 25.90
N ARG A 9 2.37 2.03 24.94
CA ARG A 9 3.62 2.82 24.91
C ARG A 9 3.64 3.88 25.99
N ASP A 10 2.55 4.61 26.18
CA ASP A 10 2.42 5.64 27.23
C ASP A 10 2.43 5.03 28.63
N GLY A 11 1.81 3.86 28.82
CA GLY A 11 1.80 3.11 30.10
C GLY A 11 3.15 2.54 30.50
N LEU A 12 4.09 2.35 29.57
CA LEU A 12 5.44 1.84 29.80
C LEU A 12 6.49 2.93 29.98
N GLY A 13 6.09 4.20 30.06
CA GLY A 13 7.00 5.33 30.36
C GLY A 13 8.05 5.60 29.26
N LYS A 14 7.87 5.06 28.06
CA LYS A 14 8.72 5.37 26.90
C LYS A 14 8.09 6.51 26.10
N SER A 15 8.30 7.73 26.55
CA SER A 15 8.13 8.93 25.73
C SER A 15 9.27 9.00 24.71
N VAL A 16 9.17 8.27 23.62
CA VAL A 16 9.94 8.57 22.41
C VAL A 16 9.06 8.25 21.23
N SER A 17 8.40 9.27 20.73
CA SER A 17 7.86 9.29 19.36
C SER A 17 9.01 9.46 18.37
N ILE A 18 9.90 8.49 18.30
CA ILE A 18 10.79 8.37 17.15
C ILE A 18 9.98 7.55 16.15
N GLU A 19 9.38 8.23 15.17
CA GLU A 19 8.87 7.57 13.97
C GLU A 19 10.07 7.05 13.19
N ILE A 20 10.62 5.92 13.59
CA ILE A 20 11.63 5.19 12.84
C ILE A 20 10.85 4.42 11.79
N GLY A 21 10.71 4.99 10.60
CA GLY A 21 10.28 4.26 9.41
C GLY A 21 11.44 3.37 8.96
N HIS A 22 11.21 2.07 8.85
CA HIS A 22 12.16 1.14 8.25
C HIS A 22 11.77 0.87 6.81
N ASP A 23 12.78 0.79 5.91
CA ASP A 23 12.65 0.35 4.52
C ASP A 23 11.61 1.14 3.71
N ILE A 24 11.86 2.43 3.48
CA ILE A 24 10.99 3.25 2.64
C ILE A 24 11.29 2.99 1.18
N PHE A 25 10.24 2.67 0.45
CA PHE A 25 10.28 2.48 -0.99
C PHE A 25 9.30 3.43 -1.66
N PHE A 26 9.80 4.38 -2.43
CA PHE A 26 9.01 5.33 -3.19
C PHE A 26 9.25 5.13 -4.68
N LYS A 27 8.18 5.17 -5.45
CA LYS A 27 8.19 5.13 -6.91
C LYS A 27 7.72 6.47 -7.44
N GLY A 28 8.57 7.11 -8.23
CA GLY A 28 8.21 8.30 -9.00
C GLY A 28 7.76 7.89 -10.40
N TYR A 29 6.62 8.42 -10.82
CA TYR A 29 6.11 8.26 -12.19
C TYR A 29 6.15 9.62 -12.88
N GLY A 30 6.59 9.64 -14.12
CA GLY A 30 6.75 10.89 -14.85
C GLY A 30 7.00 10.70 -16.34
N SER A 31 7.45 11.78 -17.00
CA SER A 31 7.84 11.79 -18.41
C SER A 31 9.28 11.35 -18.60
N TYR A 32 9.56 10.77 -19.76
CA TYR A 32 10.94 10.57 -20.24
C TYR A 32 11.36 11.77 -21.09
N THR A 33 12.62 12.14 -20.99
CA THR A 33 13.27 13.09 -21.90
C THR A 33 14.16 12.31 -22.85
N ASP A 34 13.90 12.42 -24.15
CA ASP A 34 14.80 11.87 -25.17
C ASP A 34 15.95 12.87 -25.38
N PRO A 35 17.22 12.47 -25.13
CA PRO A 35 18.37 13.35 -25.30
C PRO A 35 18.59 13.78 -26.75
N ASN A 36 18.05 13.06 -27.74
CA ASN A 36 18.23 13.37 -29.17
C ASN A 36 17.20 14.35 -29.69
N THR A 37 15.98 14.36 -29.15
CA THR A 37 14.87 15.21 -29.66
C THR A 37 14.49 16.31 -28.69
N ASN A 38 14.95 16.27 -27.44
CA ASN A 38 14.47 17.13 -26.34
C ASN A 38 12.94 17.10 -26.13
N GLU A 39 12.26 16.13 -26.74
CA GLU A 39 10.83 15.94 -26.55
C GLU A 39 10.56 15.19 -25.25
N SER A 40 9.81 15.78 -24.36
CA SER A 40 9.32 15.12 -23.17
C SER A 40 7.99 14.41 -23.49
N THR A 41 7.99 13.09 -23.51
CA THR A 41 6.76 12.32 -23.64
C THR A 41 6.00 12.39 -22.32
N ASN A 42 5.01 13.29 -22.30
CA ASN A 42 4.20 13.55 -21.10
C ASN A 42 3.17 12.41 -20.86
N ARG A 43 3.63 11.31 -20.33
CA ARG A 43 2.78 10.22 -19.84
C ARG A 43 3.18 9.92 -18.41
N ASN A 44 2.41 10.41 -17.42
CA ASN A 44 2.52 10.09 -16.00
C ASN A 44 2.36 8.59 -15.67
N THR A 45 2.61 7.73 -16.65
CA THR A 45 2.38 6.27 -16.55
C THR A 45 3.69 5.49 -16.45
N PHE A 46 4.83 6.13 -16.73
CA PHE A 46 6.12 5.44 -16.70
C PHE A 46 6.83 5.63 -15.36
N LEU A 47 7.30 4.52 -14.80
CA LEU A 47 8.19 4.54 -13.66
C LEU A 47 9.52 5.17 -14.09
N ASN A 48 9.79 6.39 -13.65
CA ASN A 48 11.02 7.09 -14.00
C ASN A 48 12.04 7.16 -12.86
N GLN A 49 11.60 6.97 -11.61
CA GLN A 49 12.47 7.03 -10.45
C GLN A 49 12.06 5.99 -9.40
N ILE A 50 13.06 5.42 -8.74
CA ILE A 50 12.91 4.58 -7.56
C ILE A 50 13.76 5.18 -6.46
N PHE A 51 13.14 5.47 -5.34
CA PHE A 51 13.80 5.99 -4.15
C PHE A 51 13.68 4.95 -3.02
N PHE A 52 14.79 4.57 -2.46
CA PHE A 52 14.87 3.65 -1.33
C PHE A 52 15.65 4.29 -0.19
N SER A 53 15.15 4.16 1.04
CA SER A 53 15.89 4.52 2.25
C SER A 53 15.66 3.47 3.31
N ARG A 54 16.73 3.08 3.99
CA ARG A 54 16.66 2.06 5.05
C ARG A 54 16.07 2.59 6.35
N ILE A 55 16.38 3.82 6.70
CA ILE A 55 15.98 4.41 8.00
C ILE A 55 15.57 5.85 7.76
N VAL A 56 14.44 6.27 8.35
CA VAL A 56 14.04 7.67 8.41
C VAL A 56 13.89 8.08 9.86
N GLU A 57 14.65 9.08 10.25
CA GLU A 57 14.65 9.62 11.60
C GLU A 57 14.66 11.17 11.52
N ASN A 58 13.68 11.81 12.13
CA ASN A 58 13.57 13.27 12.19
C ASN A 58 13.69 13.97 10.82
N ASN A 59 13.02 13.47 9.79
CA ASN A 59 13.08 13.93 8.40
C ASN A 59 14.46 13.76 7.72
N VAL A 60 15.40 13.06 8.36
CA VAL A 60 16.67 12.66 7.77
C VAL A 60 16.56 11.22 7.33
N MET A 61 16.88 10.95 6.09
CA MET A 61 16.93 9.60 5.55
C MET A 61 18.37 9.09 5.52
N MET A 62 18.56 7.84 5.95
CA MET A 62 19.87 7.20 6.00
C MET A 62 19.96 6.04 5.01
N ASN A 63 21.16 5.85 4.46
CA ASN A 63 21.43 4.81 3.46
C ASN A 63 20.45 4.90 2.29
N VAL A 64 20.45 6.06 1.64
CA VAL A 64 19.54 6.39 0.55
C VAL A 64 20.12 5.87 -0.76
N THR A 65 19.25 5.25 -1.56
CA THR A 65 19.55 4.88 -2.95
C THR A 65 18.45 5.40 -3.85
N VAL A 66 18.82 6.17 -4.86
CA VAL A 66 17.91 6.66 -5.89
C VAL A 66 18.33 6.05 -7.22
N ILE A 67 17.39 5.44 -7.92
CA ILE A 67 17.58 4.95 -9.28
C ILE A 67 16.72 5.82 -10.19
N ASP A 68 17.34 6.46 -11.14
CA ASP A 68 16.71 7.40 -12.07
C ASP A 68 16.77 6.86 -13.50
N PHE A 69 15.60 6.76 -14.13
CA PHE A 69 15.38 6.36 -15.51
C PHE A 69 14.75 7.48 -16.33
N SER A 70 14.74 8.72 -15.83
CA SER A 70 14.04 9.85 -16.47
C SER A 70 14.61 10.24 -17.83
N VAL A 71 15.87 9.89 -18.09
CA VAL A 71 16.54 10.13 -19.37
C VAL A 71 16.64 8.82 -20.14
N LEU A 72 16.07 8.80 -21.37
CA LEU A 72 16.12 7.63 -22.23
C LEU A 72 17.57 7.30 -22.57
N GLY A 73 17.94 6.02 -22.46
CA GLY A 73 19.30 5.55 -22.73
C GLY A 73 20.31 5.74 -21.60
N TYR A 74 19.95 6.47 -20.56
CA TYR A 74 20.80 6.66 -19.38
C TYR A 74 20.12 6.15 -18.13
N LYS A 75 20.88 5.43 -17.32
CA LYS A 75 20.45 5.02 -15.97
C LYS A 75 21.40 5.63 -14.96
N GLN A 76 20.84 6.31 -13.99
CA GLN A 76 21.62 6.88 -12.90
C GLN A 76 21.28 6.19 -11.59
N ILE A 77 22.30 5.82 -10.83
CA ILE A 77 22.16 5.25 -9.49
C ILE A 77 22.92 6.17 -8.54
N LEU A 78 22.20 6.84 -7.68
CA LEU A 78 22.74 7.66 -6.62
C LEU A 78 22.67 6.86 -5.32
N SER A 79 23.78 6.75 -4.62
CA SER A 79 23.84 6.13 -3.28
C SER A 79 24.49 7.14 -2.32
N ALA A 80 23.83 7.42 -1.18
CA ALA A 80 24.31 8.38 -0.20
C ALA A 80 24.08 7.89 1.23
N GLU A 81 24.95 8.32 2.15
CA GLU A 81 24.78 8.00 3.56
C GLU A 81 23.57 8.69 4.17
N LYS A 82 23.34 9.96 3.79
CA LYS A 82 22.24 10.78 4.32
C LYS A 82 21.56 11.58 3.22
N GLY A 83 20.24 11.75 3.38
CA GLY A 83 19.40 12.61 2.55
C GLY A 83 18.50 13.47 3.42
N ILE A 84 18.47 14.76 3.17
CA ILE A 84 17.61 15.74 3.85
C ILE A 84 16.81 16.47 2.79
N PHE A 85 15.50 16.59 2.99
CA PHE A 85 14.65 17.36 2.10
C PHE A 85 14.68 18.83 2.48
N ASP A 86 15.06 19.69 1.52
CA ASP A 86 14.97 21.14 1.64
C ASP A 86 13.67 21.63 1.02
N GLY A 87 12.76 22.10 1.88
CA GLY A 87 11.46 22.60 1.45
C GLY A 87 11.51 23.93 0.70
N GLN A 88 12.57 24.72 0.83
CA GLN A 88 12.72 26.00 0.12
C GLN A 88 13.11 25.77 -1.34
N GLU A 89 14.03 24.86 -1.58
CA GLU A 89 14.50 24.52 -2.92
C GLU A 89 13.68 23.37 -3.55
N SER A 90 12.74 22.77 -2.80
CA SER A 90 11.99 21.57 -3.20
C SER A 90 12.90 20.46 -3.73
N ALA A 91 14.04 20.27 -3.09
CA ALA A 91 15.09 19.37 -3.51
C ALA A 91 15.67 18.57 -2.34
N TRP A 92 16.25 17.43 -2.65
CA TRP A 92 16.96 16.60 -1.68
C TRP A 92 18.44 16.96 -1.66
N ILE A 93 18.95 17.15 -0.48
CA ILE A 93 20.39 17.34 -0.22
C ILE A 93 20.94 16.00 0.23
N PHE A 94 21.70 15.35 -0.63
CA PHE A 94 22.41 14.11 -0.31
C PHE A 94 23.84 14.42 0.13
N THR A 95 24.31 13.71 1.14
CA THR A 95 25.66 13.87 1.68
C THR A 95 26.41 12.55 1.69
N ASN A 96 27.71 12.62 1.40
CA ASN A 96 28.64 11.49 1.37
C ASN A 96 28.15 10.34 0.49
N GLY A 97 28.23 10.51 -0.81
CA GLY A 97 27.70 9.53 -1.72
C GLY A 97 28.48 9.39 -3.01
N LYS A 98 27.94 8.54 -3.87
CA LYS A 98 28.40 8.27 -5.22
C LYS A 98 27.24 8.28 -6.20
N LEU A 99 27.50 8.83 -7.38
CA LEU A 99 26.62 8.80 -8.53
C LEU A 99 27.24 7.87 -9.56
N ILE A 100 26.52 6.85 -9.97
CA ILE A 100 26.89 5.91 -11.01
C ILE A 100 25.99 6.16 -12.20
N THR A 101 26.56 6.49 -13.34
CA THR A 101 25.81 6.69 -14.60
C THR A 101 26.19 5.56 -15.57
N LEU A 102 25.19 4.93 -16.14
CA LEU A 102 25.33 3.90 -17.15
C LEU A 102 24.69 4.43 -18.44
N ASP A 103 25.46 4.49 -19.53
CA ASP A 103 24.96 4.86 -20.86
C ASP A 103 24.52 3.63 -21.68
N GLU A 104 23.94 3.87 -22.85
CA GLU A 104 23.48 2.80 -23.76
C GLU A 104 24.62 1.90 -24.26
N SER A 105 25.85 2.43 -24.31
CA SER A 105 27.03 1.65 -24.75
C SER A 105 27.56 0.72 -23.65
N GLY A 106 26.95 0.74 -22.46
CA GLY A 106 27.40 -0.03 -21.29
C GLY A 106 28.58 0.60 -20.55
N LYS A 107 28.98 1.82 -20.92
CA LYS A 107 30.04 2.55 -20.24
C LYS A 107 29.53 3.09 -18.91
N THR A 108 30.26 2.78 -17.85
CA THR A 108 29.91 3.20 -16.49
C THR A 108 30.84 4.33 -16.03
N THR A 109 30.26 5.41 -15.57
CA THR A 109 30.98 6.53 -14.93
C THR A 109 30.58 6.63 -13.48
N THR A 110 31.53 6.71 -12.57
CA THR A 110 31.29 6.87 -11.12
C THR A 110 31.88 8.17 -10.63
N ILE A 111 31.07 8.99 -9.98
CA ILE A 111 31.45 10.28 -9.40
C ILE A 111 31.15 10.23 -7.91
N GLY A 112 32.17 10.42 -7.07
CA GLY A 112 31.99 10.60 -5.63
C GLY A 112 31.67 12.07 -5.30
N PHE A 113 30.74 12.30 -4.36
CA PHE A 113 30.36 13.65 -3.93
C PHE A 113 30.29 13.75 -2.40
N LYS A 114 30.61 14.94 -1.88
CA LYS A 114 30.37 15.27 -0.47
C LYS A 114 28.96 15.81 -0.25
N LYS A 115 28.46 16.60 -1.19
CA LYS A 115 27.10 17.17 -1.17
C LYS A 115 26.56 17.18 -2.59
N TYR A 116 25.33 16.72 -2.78
CA TYR A 116 24.66 16.69 -4.07
C TYR A 116 23.20 17.11 -3.90
N LEU A 117 22.78 18.07 -4.70
CA LEU A 117 21.40 18.55 -4.74
C LEU A 117 20.63 17.78 -5.82
N TYR A 118 19.55 17.11 -5.44
CA TYR A 118 18.75 16.31 -6.35
C TYR A 118 17.31 16.84 -6.40
N PRO A 119 16.83 17.30 -7.55
CA PRO A 119 15.51 17.91 -7.69
C PRO A 119 14.42 16.83 -7.70
N LEU A 120 14.05 16.34 -6.55
CA LEU A 120 12.95 15.43 -6.32
C LEU A 120 12.03 16.05 -5.27
N GLY A 121 10.73 16.05 -5.54
CA GLY A 121 9.74 16.58 -4.61
C GLY A 121 9.69 15.85 -3.26
N ASP A 122 8.79 16.26 -2.39
CA ASP A 122 8.62 15.74 -1.03
C ASP A 122 7.93 14.34 -0.96
N GLY A 123 7.65 13.74 -2.12
CA GLY A 123 6.99 12.43 -2.23
C GLY A 123 7.55 11.36 -1.31
N PRO A 124 8.88 11.08 -1.32
CA PRO A 124 9.50 10.11 -0.41
C PRO A 124 9.24 10.40 1.05
N LEU A 125 9.31 11.67 1.46
CA LEU A 125 9.05 12.09 2.84
C LEU A 125 7.58 11.94 3.22
N ARG A 126 6.66 12.18 2.30
CA ARG A 126 5.21 11.97 2.52
C ARG A 126 4.87 10.50 2.63
N VAL A 127 5.49 9.64 1.80
CA VAL A 127 5.32 8.19 1.86
C VAL A 127 5.88 7.63 3.16
N SER A 128 7.00 8.14 3.67
CA SER A 128 7.60 7.69 4.93
C SER A 128 6.67 7.84 6.15
N LYS A 129 5.71 8.76 6.08
CA LYS A 129 4.70 8.99 7.13
C LYS A 129 3.47 8.10 7.01
N ILE A 130 3.38 7.30 5.95
CA ILE A 130 2.29 6.33 5.76
C ILE A 130 2.66 5.05 6.51
N PRO A 131 1.77 4.48 7.35
CA PRO A 131 2.01 3.18 7.98
C PRO A 131 2.19 2.08 6.93
N ASP A 132 3.17 1.18 7.12
CA ASP A 132 3.46 0.08 6.19
C ASP A 132 2.28 -0.86 5.98
N ASP A 133 1.49 -1.10 7.03
CA ASP A 133 0.34 -1.98 6.97
C ASP A 133 -0.96 -1.20 6.74
N ALA A 134 -1.49 -1.31 5.52
CA ALA A 134 -2.76 -0.71 5.14
C ALA A 134 -3.96 -1.14 6.02
N ASN A 135 -3.87 -2.33 6.65
CA ASN A 135 -4.93 -2.81 7.55
C ASN A 135 -4.94 -2.07 8.89
N LYS A 136 -3.78 -1.58 9.33
CA LYS A 136 -3.64 -0.80 10.58
C LYS A 136 -3.99 0.67 10.42
N MET A 137 -4.12 1.16 9.20
CA MET A 137 -4.46 2.56 8.92
C MET A 137 -5.88 2.90 9.40
N THR A 138 -6.06 4.09 9.95
CA THR A 138 -7.39 4.67 10.12
C THR A 138 -7.99 5.06 8.77
N LEU A 139 -9.32 5.27 8.70
CA LEU A 139 -9.97 5.68 7.46
C LEU A 139 -9.35 6.97 6.88
N ASN A 140 -9.09 7.97 7.74
CA ASN A 140 -8.48 9.23 7.33
C ASN A 140 -7.05 9.05 6.79
N GLN A 141 -6.26 8.15 7.40
CA GLN A 141 -4.91 7.82 6.91
C GLN A 141 -4.98 7.12 5.54
N ALA A 142 -5.91 6.17 5.37
CA ALA A 142 -6.10 5.48 4.10
C ALA A 142 -6.54 6.43 2.97
N LEU A 143 -7.41 7.41 3.27
CA LEU A 143 -7.81 8.44 2.31
C LEU A 143 -6.64 9.34 1.91
N LYS A 144 -5.83 9.78 2.89
CA LYS A 144 -4.63 10.58 2.63
C LYS A 144 -3.59 9.80 1.81
N ALA A 145 -3.38 8.53 2.15
CA ALA A 145 -2.49 7.65 1.41
C ALA A 145 -2.97 7.44 -0.03
N LYS A 146 -4.27 7.18 -0.22
CA LYS A 146 -4.87 7.08 -1.56
C LYS A 146 -4.58 8.33 -2.40
N LYS A 147 -4.87 9.52 -1.85
CA LYS A 147 -4.65 10.79 -2.54
C LYS A 147 -3.17 10.96 -2.93
N LEU A 148 -2.25 10.65 -2.01
CA LEU A 148 -0.82 10.72 -2.28
C LEU A 148 -0.41 9.79 -3.43
N TYR A 149 -0.88 8.53 -3.44
CA TYR A 149 -0.56 7.60 -4.52
C TYR A 149 -1.19 8.01 -5.87
N GLU A 150 -2.35 8.66 -5.86
CA GLU A 150 -2.94 9.28 -7.05
C GLU A 150 -2.09 10.44 -7.59
N GLU A 151 -1.60 11.31 -6.70
CA GLU A 151 -0.73 12.45 -7.04
C GLU A 151 0.64 11.98 -7.57
N THR A 152 1.19 10.90 -7.01
CA THR A 152 2.48 10.34 -7.44
C THR A 152 2.38 9.42 -8.65
N GLY A 153 1.16 9.12 -9.14
CA GLY A 153 0.92 8.28 -10.31
C GLY A 153 0.98 6.77 -10.03
N ASP A 154 1.14 6.33 -8.78
CA ASP A 154 1.10 4.90 -8.44
C ASP A 154 -0.35 4.38 -8.41
N ALA A 155 -0.90 4.14 -9.61
CA ALA A 155 -2.27 3.67 -9.78
C ALA A 155 -2.55 2.33 -9.09
N ARG A 156 -1.54 1.48 -8.88
CA ARG A 156 -1.70 0.19 -8.20
C ARG A 156 -1.91 0.37 -6.70
N GLU A 157 -1.05 1.15 -6.04
CA GLU A 157 -1.18 1.43 -4.61
C GLU A 157 -2.44 2.29 -4.33
N ALA A 158 -2.79 3.23 -5.22
CA ALA A 158 -4.03 3.99 -5.12
C ALA A 158 -5.28 3.07 -5.15
N ARG A 159 -5.32 2.08 -6.08
CA ARG A 159 -6.39 1.08 -6.13
C ARG A 159 -6.41 0.21 -4.87
N LYS A 160 -5.26 -0.23 -4.40
CA LYS A 160 -5.13 -1.01 -3.16
C LYS A 160 -5.71 -0.24 -1.97
N MET A 161 -5.39 1.04 -1.82
CA MET A 161 -5.99 1.88 -0.78
C MET A 161 -7.50 2.00 -0.95
N SER A 162 -7.99 2.16 -2.18
CA SER A 162 -9.43 2.21 -2.46
C SER A 162 -10.16 0.93 -2.05
N VAL A 163 -9.60 -0.24 -2.36
CA VAL A 163 -10.14 -1.54 -1.92
C VAL A 163 -10.16 -1.63 -0.39
N ARG A 164 -9.05 -1.28 0.28
CA ARG A 164 -8.94 -1.31 1.75
C ARG A 164 -9.93 -0.37 2.45
N ILE A 165 -10.19 0.79 1.87
CA ILE A 165 -11.23 1.71 2.37
C ILE A 165 -12.60 1.04 2.34
N GLN A 166 -12.97 0.38 1.23
CA GLN A 166 -14.25 -0.34 1.11
C GLN A 166 -14.33 -1.52 2.08
N GLU A 167 -13.26 -2.27 2.24
CA GLU A 167 -13.20 -3.43 3.17
C GLU A 167 -13.50 -3.03 4.62
N LYS A 168 -13.14 -1.81 5.05
CA LYS A 168 -13.50 -1.31 6.40
C LYS A 168 -15.02 -1.22 6.62
N PHE A 169 -15.79 -1.01 5.58
CA PHE A 169 -17.25 -0.97 5.64
C PHE A 169 -17.87 -2.36 5.47
N THR A 170 -17.24 -3.23 4.68
CA THR A 170 -17.78 -4.58 4.45
C THR A 170 -17.55 -5.53 5.63
N LEU A 171 -16.52 -5.30 6.46
CA LEU A 171 -16.24 -6.11 7.65
C LEU A 171 -17.41 -6.18 8.65
N PRO A 172 -18.01 -5.07 9.09
CA PRO A 172 -19.20 -5.11 9.94
C PRO A 172 -20.39 -5.81 9.27
N CYS A 173 -20.58 -5.58 7.97
CA CYS A 173 -21.65 -6.25 7.21
C CYS A 173 -21.45 -7.76 7.15
N ALA A 174 -20.22 -8.24 7.04
CA ALA A 174 -19.91 -9.67 7.07
C ALA A 174 -20.34 -10.34 8.38
N CYS A 175 -20.19 -9.66 9.52
CA CYS A 175 -20.66 -10.18 10.81
C CYS A 175 -22.18 -10.41 10.83
N LEU A 176 -22.97 -9.48 10.24
CA LEU A 176 -24.40 -9.64 10.11
C LEU A 176 -24.78 -10.83 9.21
N VAL A 177 -24.06 -10.98 8.10
CA VAL A 177 -24.25 -12.11 7.16
C VAL A 177 -23.94 -13.44 7.85
N PHE A 178 -22.86 -13.54 8.60
CA PHE A 178 -22.54 -14.76 9.34
C PHE A 178 -23.56 -15.06 10.44
N GLY A 179 -24.08 -14.04 11.11
CA GLY A 179 -25.18 -14.18 12.06
C GLY A 179 -26.45 -14.77 11.42
N LEU A 180 -26.80 -14.27 10.23
CA LEU A 180 -27.95 -14.74 9.45
C LEU A 180 -27.74 -16.20 8.98
N ILE A 181 -26.57 -16.54 8.47
CA ILE A 181 -26.23 -17.92 8.05
C ILE A 181 -26.26 -18.86 9.27
N GLY A 182 -25.65 -18.44 10.38
CA GLY A 182 -25.61 -19.23 11.61
C GLY A 182 -27.01 -19.52 12.19
N SER A 183 -27.87 -18.50 12.20
CA SER A 183 -29.27 -18.67 12.65
C SER A 183 -30.05 -19.60 11.72
N SER A 184 -29.89 -19.48 10.41
CA SER A 184 -30.55 -20.34 9.40
C SER A 184 -30.14 -21.81 9.53
N LEU A 185 -28.84 -22.05 9.78
CA LEU A 185 -28.33 -23.41 9.98
C LEU A 185 -28.75 -23.99 11.34
N GLY A 186 -28.79 -23.16 12.38
CA GLY A 186 -29.26 -23.59 13.72
C GLY A 186 -30.75 -23.90 13.81
N ALA A 187 -31.57 -23.28 12.96
CA ALA A 187 -33.02 -23.55 12.91
C ALA A 187 -33.40 -24.91 12.29
N LYS A 188 -32.52 -25.50 11.47
CA LYS A 188 -32.80 -26.83 10.86
C LYS A 188 -32.76 -27.94 11.90
N GLN A 189 -33.93 -28.52 12.17
CA GLN A 189 -34.10 -29.60 13.16
C GLN A 189 -33.27 -30.87 12.86
N ASN A 190 -33.00 -31.18 11.59
CA ASN A 190 -32.25 -32.35 11.18
C ASN A 190 -30.74 -32.33 11.49
N LEU A 191 -30.16 -31.14 11.80
CA LEU A 191 -28.78 -31.02 12.22
C LEU A 191 -28.58 -31.20 13.73
N ARG A 192 -29.67 -31.42 14.50
CA ARG A 192 -29.61 -31.66 15.96
C ARG A 192 -28.95 -33.01 16.31
N THR A 193 -28.81 -33.92 15.36
CA THR A 193 -28.29 -35.30 15.62
C THR A 193 -26.75 -35.32 15.81
N SER A 194 -26.02 -34.28 15.37
CA SER A 194 -24.59 -34.24 15.57
C SER A 194 -24.11 -32.80 15.74
N LYS A 195 -23.73 -32.42 16.97
CA LYS A 195 -23.11 -31.12 17.30
C LYS A 195 -21.83 -30.84 16.47
N SER A 196 -21.13 -31.90 16.05
CA SER A 196 -19.92 -31.85 15.24
C SER A 196 -20.18 -31.40 13.80
N GLN A 197 -21.31 -31.75 13.19
CA GLN A 197 -21.60 -31.39 11.79
C GLN A 197 -21.88 -29.91 11.61
N GLY A 198 -22.58 -29.26 12.55
CA GLY A 198 -22.86 -27.83 12.50
C GLY A 198 -21.56 -26.98 12.64
N PHE A 199 -20.66 -27.42 13.51
CA PHE A 199 -19.35 -26.78 13.68
C PHE A 199 -18.50 -26.90 12.40
N GLY A 200 -18.38 -28.13 11.84
CA GLY A 200 -17.61 -28.34 10.62
C GLY A 200 -18.12 -27.50 9.43
N LEU A 201 -19.45 -27.42 9.27
CA LEU A 201 -20.08 -26.62 8.21
C LEU A 201 -19.79 -25.12 8.38
N SER A 202 -19.84 -24.59 9.61
CA SER A 202 -19.53 -23.18 9.85
C SER A 202 -18.06 -22.84 9.52
N VAL A 203 -17.12 -23.71 9.84
CA VAL A 203 -15.71 -23.54 9.49
C VAL A 203 -15.51 -23.50 7.97
N ILE A 204 -16.16 -24.42 7.25
CA ILE A 204 -16.08 -24.46 5.78
C ILE A 204 -16.64 -23.17 5.17
N LEU A 205 -17.77 -22.67 5.65
CA LEU A 205 -18.38 -21.43 5.16
C LEU A 205 -17.49 -20.20 5.40
N ILE A 206 -16.87 -20.13 6.57
CA ILE A 206 -15.90 -19.06 6.90
C ILE A 206 -14.70 -19.14 5.95
N LEU A 207 -14.12 -20.32 5.73
CA LEU A 207 -12.99 -20.49 4.81
C LEU A 207 -13.36 -20.08 3.39
N LEU A 208 -14.51 -20.51 2.89
CA LEU A 208 -15.00 -20.12 1.55
C LEU A 208 -15.15 -18.60 1.43
N TYR A 209 -15.71 -17.95 2.45
CA TYR A 209 -15.81 -16.48 2.48
C TYR A 209 -14.44 -15.82 2.40
N TYR A 210 -13.46 -16.27 3.19
CA TYR A 210 -12.12 -15.67 3.17
C TYR A 210 -11.39 -15.90 1.84
N VAL A 211 -11.51 -17.09 1.26
CA VAL A 211 -10.96 -17.39 -0.08
C VAL A 211 -11.57 -16.45 -1.12
N LEU A 212 -12.90 -16.32 -1.12
CA LEU A 212 -13.60 -15.44 -2.06
C LEU A 212 -13.20 -13.97 -1.84
N SER A 213 -13.10 -13.52 -0.59
CA SER A 213 -12.66 -12.18 -0.24
C SER A 213 -11.25 -11.90 -0.73
N PHE A 214 -10.33 -12.82 -0.50
CA PHE A 214 -8.94 -12.68 -0.96
C PHE A 214 -8.82 -12.60 -2.48
N LEU A 215 -9.52 -13.46 -3.21
CA LEU A 215 -9.55 -13.48 -4.67
C LEU A 215 -10.14 -12.17 -5.22
N SER A 216 -11.29 -11.76 -4.69
CA SER A 216 -11.97 -10.53 -5.12
C SER A 216 -11.12 -9.29 -4.87
N SER A 217 -10.51 -9.16 -3.68
CA SER A 217 -9.62 -8.04 -3.33
C SER A 217 -8.39 -8.02 -4.23
N SER A 218 -7.80 -9.18 -4.53
CA SER A 218 -6.66 -9.29 -5.44
C SER A 218 -7.00 -8.81 -6.86
N LEU A 219 -8.18 -9.15 -7.37
CA LEU A 219 -8.66 -8.68 -8.68
C LEU A 219 -8.94 -7.17 -8.67
N GLY A 220 -9.43 -6.62 -7.56
CA GLY A 220 -9.62 -5.18 -7.38
C GLY A 220 -8.31 -4.41 -7.41
N VAL A 221 -7.28 -4.88 -6.72
CA VAL A 221 -5.94 -4.27 -6.73
C VAL A 221 -5.29 -4.34 -8.11
N LYS A 222 -5.47 -5.44 -8.85
CA LYS A 222 -5.01 -5.59 -10.24
C LYS A 222 -5.76 -4.69 -11.23
N GLY A 223 -6.92 -4.14 -10.84
CA GLY A 223 -7.73 -3.28 -11.70
C GLY A 223 -8.68 -4.02 -12.63
N VAL A 224 -8.85 -5.34 -12.46
CA VAL A 224 -9.83 -6.16 -13.19
C VAL A 224 -11.25 -5.86 -12.71
N LEU A 225 -11.41 -5.68 -11.41
CA LEU A 225 -12.66 -5.28 -10.77
C LEU A 225 -12.55 -3.87 -10.21
N THR A 226 -13.68 -3.13 -10.16
CA THR A 226 -13.70 -1.87 -9.44
C THR A 226 -13.48 -2.11 -7.93
N PRO A 227 -12.88 -1.18 -7.20
CA PRO A 227 -12.64 -1.33 -5.76
C PRO A 227 -13.91 -1.60 -4.95
N PHE A 228 -15.03 -1.01 -5.38
CA PHE A 228 -16.33 -1.24 -4.76
C PHE A 228 -16.80 -2.69 -4.96
N ILE A 229 -16.86 -3.15 -6.22
CA ILE A 229 -17.29 -4.53 -6.53
C ILE A 229 -16.39 -5.55 -5.83
N SER A 230 -15.08 -5.35 -5.87
CA SER A 230 -14.13 -6.30 -5.27
C SER A 230 -14.32 -6.49 -3.77
N ALA A 231 -14.66 -5.43 -3.04
CA ALA A 231 -14.87 -5.49 -1.60
C ALA A 231 -16.28 -6.02 -1.22
N TRP A 232 -17.30 -5.68 -2.01
CA TRP A 232 -18.69 -6.03 -1.68
C TRP A 232 -19.14 -7.40 -2.21
N LEU A 233 -18.49 -7.94 -3.24
CA LEU A 233 -18.84 -9.21 -3.86
C LEU A 233 -18.90 -10.38 -2.85
N PRO A 234 -17.93 -10.60 -1.93
CA PRO A 234 -18.00 -11.68 -0.95
C PRO A 234 -19.19 -11.55 0.01
N VAL A 235 -19.50 -10.32 0.42
CA VAL A 235 -20.62 -10.04 1.33
C VAL A 235 -21.95 -10.31 0.63
N LEU A 236 -22.11 -9.81 -0.61
CA LEU A 236 -23.34 -9.98 -1.38
C LEU A 236 -23.62 -11.46 -1.74
N THR A 237 -22.59 -12.20 -2.14
CA THR A 237 -22.73 -13.63 -2.43
C THR A 237 -23.08 -14.43 -1.18
N SER A 238 -22.43 -14.16 -0.05
CA SER A 238 -22.72 -14.82 1.22
C SER A 238 -24.11 -14.44 1.75
N PHE A 239 -24.52 -13.19 1.60
CA PHE A 239 -25.87 -12.73 1.98
C PHE A 239 -26.95 -13.43 1.16
N SER A 240 -26.78 -13.51 -0.17
CA SER A 240 -27.69 -14.23 -1.06
C SER A 240 -27.80 -15.71 -0.69
N GLY A 241 -26.66 -16.35 -0.41
CA GLY A 241 -26.61 -17.72 0.08
C GLY A 241 -27.33 -17.91 1.41
N GLY A 242 -27.12 -16.97 2.36
CA GLY A 242 -27.81 -16.97 3.66
C GLY A 242 -29.32 -16.84 3.54
N LEU A 243 -29.80 -15.93 2.70
CA LEU A 243 -31.23 -15.74 2.42
C LEU A 243 -31.86 -17.01 1.77
N TYR A 244 -31.13 -17.61 0.82
CA TYR A 244 -31.60 -18.87 0.21
C TYR A 244 -31.72 -19.98 1.23
N LEU A 245 -30.74 -20.12 2.12
CA LEU A 245 -30.81 -21.13 3.21
C LEU A 245 -31.96 -20.88 4.17
N LEU A 246 -32.21 -19.60 4.50
CA LEU A 246 -33.30 -19.21 5.38
C LEU A 246 -34.66 -19.55 4.76
N LYS A 247 -34.88 -19.19 3.47
CA LYS A 247 -36.10 -19.53 2.74
C LYS A 247 -36.33 -21.07 2.64
N LYS A 248 -35.28 -21.84 2.54
CA LYS A 248 -35.37 -23.31 2.49
C LYS A 248 -35.58 -23.93 3.89
N ALA A 249 -35.27 -23.20 4.96
CA ALA A 249 -35.44 -23.65 6.34
C ALA A 249 -36.84 -23.30 6.92
N SER A 250 -37.50 -22.26 6.35
CA SER A 250 -38.91 -21.93 6.60
C SER A 250 -39.85 -22.78 5.79
#